data_f377cfeaa6075ca33f58054ffd911bc3
#
_entry.id   f377cfeaa6075ca33f58054ffd911bc3
#
_cell.length_a   1.000
_cell.length_b   1.000
_cell.length_c   1.000
_cell.angle_alpha   90.00
_cell.angle_beta   90.00
_cell.angle_gamma   90.00
#
_symmetry.space_group_name_H-M   'P 1'
#
loop_
_entity.id
_entity.type
_entity.pdbx_description
1 polymer ?
#
loop_
_entity_poly.entity_id
_entity_poly.type
_entity_poly.pdbx_seq_one_letter_code
_entity_poly.pdbx_strand_id
1 'polypeptide(L)'
;MTEYARKYISSGFAGALVLAAMQLAAATASAGDYDVGSIHITQPWARATPKGASSGAGYLTVTNNGTAADRLNCAGSDAAAQCQIHTMTMDNGVMKMRPVEGGLEIKPGETLTLRPGSDHMMFVNLKHPFEAGATVEATLQFEKAGTVKVELPVVAIGAAAPGVTTGGGTMGGAMMQGGNMMQGGGMMSTKH
;
A
#
# COMPACT_ATOMS: atom_id res chain seq x y z
N MET A 1 9.56 24.69 -84.07
CA MET A 1 10.77 23.85 -84.08
C MET A 1 10.94 23.23 -82.70
N THR A 2 10.70 21.96 -82.75
CA THR A 2 11.41 20.91 -81.98
C THR A 2 11.23 20.96 -80.45
N GLU A 3 10.48 20.12 -79.92
CA GLU A 3 10.56 18.65 -79.75
C GLU A 3 11.12 18.20 -78.35
N TYR A 4 10.36 17.31 -77.76
CA TYR A 4 10.76 16.19 -76.87
C TYR A 4 11.30 16.56 -75.48
N ALA A 5 10.92 15.94 -74.44
CA ALA A 5 10.57 14.53 -74.21
C ALA A 5 9.80 14.33 -72.89
N ARG A 6 8.86 13.43 -72.97
CA ARG A 6 8.29 12.67 -71.86
C ARG A 6 9.38 11.99 -71.01
N LYS A 7 9.27 12.09 -69.72
CA LYS A 7 9.66 10.97 -68.87
C LYS A 7 8.72 10.88 -67.68
N TYR A 8 7.89 9.90 -67.74
CA TYR A 8 7.18 9.34 -66.57
C TYR A 8 8.19 8.76 -65.64
N ILE A 9 8.18 9.15 -64.37
CA ILE A 9 8.74 8.36 -63.31
C ILE A 9 7.64 8.16 -62.27
N SER A 10 7.04 7.01 -62.41
CA SER A 10 6.28 6.31 -61.37
C SER A 10 7.18 6.12 -60.17
N SER A 11 6.80 6.64 -59.03
CA SER A 11 7.45 6.26 -57.79
C SER A 11 6.38 6.15 -56.71
N GLY A 12 6.26 4.93 -56.23
CA GLY A 12 5.25 4.44 -55.33
C GLY A 12 5.22 5.21 -54.03
N PHE A 13 4.03 5.49 -53.59
CA PHE A 13 3.70 5.87 -52.25
C PHE A 13 3.88 4.61 -51.36
N ALA A 14 5.03 4.49 -50.75
CA ALA A 14 5.20 3.59 -49.59
C ALA A 14 4.65 4.34 -48.38
N GLY A 15 3.40 4.06 -48.07
CA GLY A 15 2.75 4.52 -46.85
C GLY A 15 3.41 3.85 -45.65
N ALA A 16 4.31 4.55 -44.99
CA ALA A 16 4.79 4.15 -43.66
C ALA A 16 3.71 4.51 -42.63
N LEU A 17 2.90 3.54 -42.28
CA LEU A 17 1.96 3.63 -41.17
C LEU A 17 2.78 3.57 -39.87
N VAL A 18 3.15 4.73 -39.34
CA VAL A 18 3.74 4.83 -37.99
C VAL A 18 2.61 4.66 -36.98
N LEU A 19 2.42 3.44 -36.53
CA LEU A 19 1.64 3.15 -35.33
C LEU A 19 2.43 3.72 -34.12
N ALA A 20 2.11 4.95 -33.74
CA ALA A 20 2.50 5.49 -32.45
C ALA A 20 1.74 4.71 -31.38
N ALA A 21 2.33 3.64 -30.87
CA ALA A 21 1.89 2.98 -29.66
C ALA A 21 2.09 3.96 -28.51
N MET A 22 1.02 4.66 -28.15
CA MET A 22 0.95 5.51 -26.98
C MET A 22 0.95 4.56 -25.75
N GLN A 23 2.14 4.24 -25.26
CA GLN A 23 2.30 3.52 -24.01
C GLN A 23 1.84 4.47 -22.91
N LEU A 24 0.63 4.22 -22.43
CA LEU A 24 0.14 4.80 -21.18
C LEU A 24 0.96 4.17 -20.05
N ALA A 25 2.10 4.77 -19.73
CA ALA A 25 2.84 4.44 -18.54
C ALA A 25 1.92 4.76 -17.35
N ALA A 26 1.35 3.73 -16.75
CA ALA A 26 0.74 3.88 -15.45
C ALA A 26 1.84 4.37 -14.51
N ALA A 27 1.84 5.67 -14.21
CA ALA A 27 2.67 6.23 -13.17
C ALA A 27 2.25 5.55 -11.86
N THR A 28 3.06 4.62 -11.39
CA THR A 28 2.96 4.16 -10.01
C THR A 28 3.29 5.38 -9.16
N ALA A 29 2.28 5.94 -8.51
CA ALA A 29 2.51 6.96 -7.50
C ALA A 29 3.42 6.35 -6.44
N SER A 30 4.70 6.68 -6.51
CA SER A 30 5.65 6.35 -5.46
C SER A 30 5.31 7.28 -4.30
N ALA A 31 4.96 6.70 -3.17
CA ALA A 31 4.87 7.45 -1.94
C ALA A 31 6.23 8.11 -1.70
N GLY A 32 6.24 9.44 -1.67
CA GLY A 32 7.45 10.20 -1.35
C GLY A 32 7.86 10.00 0.10
N ASP A 33 9.15 10.16 0.39
CA ASP A 33 9.62 10.31 1.74
C ASP A 33 9.49 11.78 2.14
N TYR A 34 9.23 12.04 3.42
CA TYR A 34 9.02 13.40 3.95
C TYR A 34 9.93 13.63 5.16
N ASP A 35 10.46 14.83 5.26
CA ASP A 35 11.22 15.27 6.41
C ASP A 35 10.57 16.51 7.05
N VAL A 36 10.48 16.51 8.38
CA VAL A 36 10.05 17.65 9.17
C VAL A 36 10.90 17.73 10.44
N GLY A 37 11.70 18.77 10.56
CA GLY A 37 12.70 18.86 11.65
C GLY A 37 13.63 17.65 11.66
N SER A 38 13.64 16.90 12.75
CA SER A 38 14.42 15.67 12.89
C SER A 38 13.64 14.40 12.60
N ILE A 39 12.39 14.52 12.17
CA ILE A 39 11.52 13.38 11.85
C ILE A 39 11.64 13.05 10.38
N HIS A 40 11.84 11.77 10.09
CA HIS A 40 11.83 11.19 8.76
C HIS A 40 10.64 10.24 8.60
N ILE A 41 9.84 10.44 7.55
CA ILE A 41 8.62 9.68 7.29
C ILE A 41 8.81 8.93 5.97
N THR A 42 8.56 7.64 5.99
CA THR A 42 8.69 6.77 4.82
C THR A 42 7.47 5.90 4.62
N GLN A 43 7.30 5.39 3.40
CA GLN A 43 6.27 4.43 3.04
C GLN A 43 4.84 4.83 3.46
N PRO A 44 4.39 6.08 3.24
CA PRO A 44 3.00 6.43 3.49
C PRO A 44 2.08 5.72 2.48
N TRP A 45 0.99 5.16 2.98
CA TRP A 45 -0.04 4.54 2.15
C TRP A 45 -1.37 4.44 2.88
N ALA A 46 -2.46 4.29 2.14
CA ALA A 46 -3.78 4.02 2.68
C ALA A 46 -4.38 2.77 2.03
N ARG A 47 -5.36 2.17 2.68
CA ARG A 47 -6.09 1.03 2.14
C ARG A 47 -7.40 1.48 1.53
N ALA A 48 -7.72 0.96 0.34
CA ALA A 48 -9.02 1.19 -0.29
C ALA A 48 -10.16 0.71 0.61
N THR A 49 -11.30 1.41 0.53
CA THR A 49 -12.48 1.10 1.34
C THR A 49 -13.65 0.69 0.46
N PRO A 50 -14.58 -0.14 0.97
CA PRO A 50 -15.84 -0.42 0.27
C PRO A 50 -16.65 0.85 0.05
N LYS A 51 -17.55 0.83 -0.92
CA LYS A 51 -18.55 1.90 -1.09
C LYS A 51 -19.40 2.01 0.18
N GLY A 52 -19.59 3.24 0.66
CA GLY A 52 -20.37 3.51 1.86
C GLY A 52 -19.61 3.29 3.18
N ALA A 53 -18.33 2.98 3.15
CA ALA A 53 -17.51 2.95 4.35
C ALA A 53 -17.47 4.32 5.02
N SER A 54 -17.69 4.37 6.33
CA SER A 54 -17.59 5.58 7.12
C SER A 54 -16.19 5.85 7.64
N SER A 55 -15.27 4.88 7.50
CA SER A 55 -13.90 5.00 8.00
C SER A 55 -12.89 4.34 7.07
N GLY A 56 -11.65 4.83 7.13
CA GLY A 56 -10.50 4.32 6.38
C GLY A 56 -9.26 4.27 7.26
N ALA A 57 -8.24 3.57 6.81
CA ALA A 57 -6.97 3.43 7.52
C ALA A 57 -5.79 3.84 6.65
N GLY A 58 -4.84 4.54 7.28
CA GLY A 58 -3.57 4.94 6.70
C GLY A 58 -2.40 4.46 7.55
N TYR A 59 -1.27 4.29 6.90
CA TYR A 59 -0.07 3.67 7.45
C TYR A 59 1.17 4.40 6.96
N LEU A 60 2.23 4.37 7.75
CA LEU A 60 3.53 4.92 7.39
C LEU A 60 4.58 4.47 8.41
N THR A 61 5.83 4.76 8.13
CA THR A 61 6.93 4.58 9.08
C THR A 61 7.50 5.94 9.43
N VAL A 62 7.74 6.19 10.72
CA VAL A 62 8.31 7.44 11.23
C VAL A 62 9.57 7.13 12.01
N THR A 63 10.66 7.79 11.70
CA THR A 63 11.92 7.70 12.43
C THR A 63 12.25 9.04 13.06
N ASN A 64 12.52 9.06 14.35
CA ASN A 64 13.01 10.24 15.05
C ASN A 64 14.54 10.24 15.08
N ASN A 65 15.16 10.98 14.19
CA ASN A 65 16.62 11.16 14.12
C ASN A 65 17.15 12.23 15.11
N GLY A 66 16.26 12.80 15.92
CA GLY A 66 16.62 13.82 16.91
C GLY A 66 17.16 13.25 18.22
N THR A 67 17.48 14.15 19.12
CA THR A 67 17.99 13.81 20.48
C THR A 67 16.94 13.92 21.57
N ALA A 68 15.71 14.35 21.21
CA ALA A 68 14.58 14.48 22.13
C ALA A 68 13.39 13.64 21.62
N ALA A 69 12.61 13.10 22.55
CA ALA A 69 11.35 12.43 22.17
C ALA A 69 10.37 13.44 21.54
N ASP A 70 9.59 12.98 20.57
CA ASP A 70 8.51 13.74 19.94
C ASP A 70 7.19 12.96 20.03
N ARG A 71 6.08 13.56 19.63
CA ARG A 71 4.75 12.91 19.62
C ARG A 71 4.06 13.14 18.29
N LEU A 72 3.60 12.03 17.69
CA LEU A 72 2.85 12.02 16.44
C LEU A 72 1.35 12.07 16.71
N ASN A 73 0.68 13.06 16.12
CA ASN A 73 -0.77 13.14 15.98
C ASN A 73 -1.18 13.26 14.52
N CYS A 74 -2.40 12.86 14.19
CA CYS A 74 -3.02 13.21 12.92
C CYS A 74 -3.90 14.46 13.13
N ALA A 75 -3.51 15.56 12.52
CA ALA A 75 -4.20 16.85 12.70
C ALA A 75 -5.44 16.98 11.80
N GLY A 76 -5.48 16.26 10.67
CA GLY A 76 -6.62 16.31 9.76
C GLY A 76 -6.37 15.64 8.41
N SER A 77 -7.42 15.66 7.60
CA SER A 77 -7.39 15.21 6.20
C SER A 77 -8.54 15.85 5.43
N ASP A 78 -8.31 16.15 4.16
CA ASP A 78 -9.40 16.64 3.29
C ASP A 78 -10.39 15.54 2.93
N ALA A 79 -10.02 14.28 3.07
CA ALA A 79 -10.85 13.12 2.73
C ALA A 79 -11.81 12.67 3.86
N ALA A 80 -11.63 13.17 5.08
CA ALA A 80 -12.42 12.76 6.25
C ALA A 80 -12.75 13.96 7.16
N ALA A 81 -13.75 13.82 8.02
CA ALA A 81 -14.05 14.84 9.01
C ALA A 81 -13.04 14.83 10.16
N GLN A 82 -12.46 13.67 10.48
CA GLN A 82 -11.47 13.51 11.55
C GLN A 82 -10.37 12.55 11.10
N CYS A 83 -9.16 12.82 11.59
CA CYS A 83 -8.03 11.91 11.51
C CYS A 83 -7.46 11.71 12.93
N GLN A 84 -7.22 10.47 13.32
CA GLN A 84 -6.77 10.10 14.65
C GLN A 84 -5.69 9.02 14.56
N ILE A 85 -4.79 8.99 15.53
CA ILE A 85 -3.91 7.83 15.71
C ILE A 85 -4.63 6.84 16.62
N HIS A 86 -4.74 5.59 16.17
CA HIS A 86 -5.32 4.50 16.94
C HIS A 86 -4.26 3.45 17.26
N THR A 87 -4.40 2.85 18.42
CA THR A 87 -3.60 1.68 18.83
C THR A 87 -4.50 0.45 18.94
N MET A 88 -3.91 -0.72 18.68
CA MET A 88 -4.54 -2.01 18.85
C MET A 88 -3.96 -2.68 20.10
N THR A 89 -4.79 -2.97 21.08
CA THR A 89 -4.38 -3.66 22.31
C THR A 89 -5.17 -4.96 22.48
N MET A 90 -4.51 -5.97 23.04
CA MET A 90 -5.17 -7.21 23.45
C MET A 90 -5.65 -7.05 24.89
N ASP A 91 -6.96 -7.19 25.11
CA ASP A 91 -7.56 -7.14 26.43
C ASP A 91 -8.43 -8.39 26.63
N ASN A 92 -8.02 -9.26 27.54
CA ASN A 92 -8.70 -10.54 27.84
C ASN A 92 -8.95 -11.42 26.59
N GLY A 93 -7.99 -11.48 25.65
CA GLY A 93 -8.11 -12.24 24.40
C GLY A 93 -8.92 -11.54 23.31
N VAL A 94 -9.40 -10.33 23.55
CA VAL A 94 -10.14 -9.53 22.56
C VAL A 94 -9.27 -8.37 22.09
N MET A 95 -9.12 -8.23 20.78
CA MET A 95 -8.46 -7.07 20.18
C MET A 95 -9.35 -5.83 20.32
N LYS A 96 -8.85 -4.81 20.99
CA LYS A 96 -9.52 -3.52 21.16
C LYS A 96 -8.74 -2.42 20.44
N MET A 97 -9.44 -1.64 19.65
CA MET A 97 -8.92 -0.44 18.98
C MET A 97 -9.31 0.79 19.80
N ARG A 98 -8.37 1.66 20.09
CA ARG A 98 -8.61 2.89 20.85
C ARG A 98 -7.82 4.05 20.28
N PRO A 99 -8.38 5.27 20.25
CA PRO A 99 -7.60 6.46 19.94
C PRO A 99 -6.50 6.68 20.98
N VAL A 100 -5.35 7.16 20.53
CA VAL A 100 -4.23 7.55 21.39
C VAL A 100 -4.38 9.03 21.69
N GLU A 101 -4.86 9.33 22.88
CA GLU A 101 -4.98 10.73 23.33
C GLU A 101 -3.58 11.32 23.57
N GLY A 102 -3.36 12.55 23.09
CA GLY A 102 -2.08 13.24 23.22
C GLY A 102 -0.96 12.75 22.30
N GLY A 103 -1.30 11.87 21.35
CA GLY A 103 -0.35 11.41 20.32
C GLY A 103 0.54 10.24 20.74
N LEU A 104 1.14 9.61 19.73
CA LEU A 104 2.02 8.46 19.89
C LEU A 104 3.46 8.94 20.07
N GLU A 105 4.07 8.59 21.18
CA GLU A 105 5.44 8.99 21.52
C GLU A 105 6.47 8.26 20.63
N ILE A 106 7.46 9.00 20.16
CA ILE A 106 8.58 8.52 19.35
C ILE A 106 9.86 8.95 20.05
N LYS A 107 10.57 8.01 20.66
CA LYS A 107 11.80 8.28 21.40
C LYS A 107 12.95 8.67 20.44
N PRO A 108 14.01 9.30 20.96
CA PRO A 108 15.21 9.56 20.16
C PRO A 108 15.77 8.26 19.55
N GLY A 109 16.03 8.28 18.24
CA GLY A 109 16.52 7.14 17.47
C GLY A 109 15.49 6.03 17.23
N GLU A 110 14.23 6.19 17.67
CA GLU A 110 13.18 5.21 17.49
C GLU A 110 12.59 5.30 16.08
N THR A 111 12.29 4.12 15.52
CA THR A 111 11.48 3.97 14.33
C THR A 111 10.15 3.33 14.70
N LEU A 112 9.07 4.05 14.47
CA LEU A 112 7.70 3.65 14.70
C LEU A 112 7.05 3.29 13.37
N THR A 113 6.49 2.08 13.25
CA THR A 113 5.79 1.63 12.04
C THR A 113 4.31 1.47 12.32
N LEU A 114 3.50 2.34 11.70
CA LEU A 114 2.06 2.21 11.65
C LEU A 114 1.71 1.20 10.57
N ARG A 115 1.03 0.11 10.94
CA ARG A 115 0.73 -1.02 10.04
C ARG A 115 -0.59 -1.69 10.39
N PRO A 116 -1.18 -2.44 9.45
CA PRO A 116 -2.38 -3.23 9.73
C PRO A 116 -2.21 -4.15 10.95
N GLY A 117 -3.20 -4.13 11.84
CA GLY A 117 -3.17 -4.93 13.07
C GLY A 117 -2.33 -4.36 14.22
N SER A 118 -1.78 -3.16 14.05
CA SER A 118 -1.02 -2.42 15.06
C SER A 118 -1.49 -0.97 15.08
N ASP A 119 -0.62 -0.05 15.50
CA ASP A 119 -0.90 1.38 15.43
C ASP A 119 -1.17 1.81 13.99
N HIS A 120 -2.11 2.73 13.80
CA HIS A 120 -2.49 3.22 12.48
C HIS A 120 -3.19 4.58 12.54
N MET A 121 -3.22 5.26 11.41
CA MET A 121 -4.08 6.44 11.24
C MET A 121 -5.49 5.95 10.92
N MET A 122 -6.46 6.50 11.64
CA MET A 122 -7.88 6.26 11.41
C MET A 122 -8.53 7.53 10.86
N PHE A 123 -9.08 7.43 9.68
CA PHE A 123 -9.90 8.46 9.05
C PHE A 123 -11.36 8.16 9.36
N VAL A 124 -12.04 9.08 10.05
CA VAL A 124 -13.41 8.91 10.53
C VAL A 124 -14.35 9.87 9.80
N ASN A 125 -15.55 9.40 9.49
CA ASN A 125 -16.53 10.12 8.68
C ASN A 125 -15.93 10.53 7.32
N LEU A 126 -15.62 9.52 6.51
CA LEU A 126 -15.10 9.72 5.15
C LEU A 126 -16.10 10.52 4.31
N LYS A 127 -15.62 11.53 3.59
CA LYS A 127 -16.40 12.29 2.61
C LYS A 127 -16.64 11.48 1.34
N HIS A 128 -15.66 10.66 0.97
CA HIS A 128 -15.68 9.74 -0.17
C HIS A 128 -14.94 8.45 0.18
N PRO A 129 -15.31 7.31 -0.41
CA PRO A 129 -14.54 6.08 -0.27
C PRO A 129 -13.09 6.27 -0.76
N PHE A 130 -12.15 5.59 -0.15
CA PHE A 130 -10.78 5.50 -0.66
C PHE A 130 -10.75 4.54 -1.83
N GLU A 131 -10.47 5.03 -3.03
CA GLU A 131 -10.41 4.22 -4.26
C GLU A 131 -8.97 3.80 -4.54
N ALA A 132 -8.77 2.53 -4.89
CA ALA A 132 -7.42 2.03 -5.24
C ALA A 132 -6.84 2.80 -6.43
N GLY A 133 -5.59 3.24 -6.31
CA GLY A 133 -4.91 4.09 -7.29
C GLY A 133 -5.12 5.59 -7.10
N ALA A 134 -6.02 6.01 -6.20
CA ALA A 134 -6.12 7.41 -5.78
C ALA A 134 -5.06 7.75 -4.72
N THR A 135 -4.99 9.02 -4.34
CA THR A 135 -4.14 9.52 -3.26
C THR A 135 -5.01 10.24 -2.23
N VAL A 136 -4.70 10.02 -0.96
CA VAL A 136 -5.34 10.69 0.18
C VAL A 136 -4.29 11.54 0.88
N GLU A 137 -4.60 12.81 1.13
CA GLU A 137 -3.74 13.70 1.91
C GLU A 137 -4.08 13.60 3.39
N ALA A 138 -3.05 13.53 4.23
CA ALA A 138 -3.15 13.66 5.68
C ALA A 138 -2.18 14.72 6.19
N THR A 139 -2.62 15.46 7.17
CA THR A 139 -1.79 16.43 7.89
C THR A 139 -1.36 15.79 9.20
N LEU A 140 -0.06 15.53 9.32
CA LEU A 140 0.55 15.03 10.53
C LEU A 140 1.07 16.20 11.37
N GLN A 141 0.96 16.08 12.66
CA GLN A 141 1.45 17.06 13.62
C GLN A 141 2.38 16.38 14.61
N PHE A 142 3.59 16.88 14.68
CA PHE A 142 4.58 16.52 15.69
C PHE A 142 4.64 17.62 16.74
N GLU A 143 4.77 17.23 18.02
CA GLU A 143 4.79 18.20 19.13
C GLU A 143 5.95 19.18 19.02
N LYS A 144 7.14 18.69 18.59
CA LYS A 144 8.37 19.49 18.46
C LYS A 144 8.77 19.76 17.04
N ALA A 145 8.71 18.76 16.16
CA ALA A 145 9.17 18.92 14.80
C ALA A 145 8.24 19.76 13.93
N GLY A 146 6.96 19.90 14.30
CA GLY A 146 5.99 20.73 13.59
C GLY A 146 5.01 19.92 12.76
N THR A 147 4.49 20.53 11.69
CA THR A 147 3.40 19.96 10.88
C THR A 147 3.90 19.65 9.47
N VAL A 148 3.46 18.52 8.92
CA VAL A 148 3.76 18.12 7.54
C VAL A 148 2.53 17.50 6.89
N LYS A 149 2.32 17.79 5.61
CA LYS A 149 1.34 17.12 4.77
C LYS A 149 1.99 15.94 4.08
N VAL A 150 1.34 14.80 4.14
CA VAL A 150 1.79 13.56 3.51
C VAL A 150 0.73 13.03 2.56
N GLU A 151 1.14 12.57 1.42
CA GLU A 151 0.30 11.90 0.44
C GLU A 151 0.37 10.39 0.66
N LEU A 152 -0.80 9.77 0.78
CA LEU A 152 -0.96 8.34 0.99
C LEU A 152 -1.56 7.71 -0.28
N PRO A 153 -0.75 7.09 -1.14
CA PRO A 153 -1.29 6.29 -2.24
C PRO A 153 -2.22 5.20 -1.71
N VAL A 154 -3.37 5.07 -2.33
CA VAL A 154 -4.38 4.10 -1.92
C VAL A 154 -4.13 2.78 -2.63
N VAL A 155 -3.83 1.74 -1.86
CA VAL A 155 -3.65 0.37 -2.37
C VAL A 155 -4.94 -0.45 -2.25
N ALA A 156 -5.01 -1.59 -2.94
CA ALA A 156 -6.20 -2.43 -2.99
C ALA A 156 -6.70 -2.87 -1.60
N ILE A 157 -8.00 -3.16 -1.50
CA ILE A 157 -8.62 -3.74 -0.29
C ILE A 157 -7.90 -5.06 0.05
N GLY A 158 -7.51 -5.23 1.31
CA GLY A 158 -6.82 -6.43 1.79
C GLY A 158 -5.30 -6.39 1.62
N ALA A 159 -4.73 -5.39 0.93
CA ALA A 159 -3.27 -5.25 0.88
C ALA A 159 -2.66 -5.11 2.30
N ALA A 160 -1.55 -5.77 2.54
CA ALA A 160 -0.82 -5.70 3.80
C ALA A 160 0.28 -4.63 3.78
N ALA A 161 0.74 -4.26 2.57
CA ALA A 161 1.72 -3.20 2.31
C ALA A 161 1.64 -2.79 0.83
N PRO A 162 2.24 -1.64 0.43
CA PRO A 162 2.38 -1.27 -0.98
C PRO A 162 3.13 -2.36 -1.75
N GLY A 163 2.63 -2.70 -2.95
CA GLY A 163 3.26 -3.71 -3.81
C GLY A 163 3.02 -5.18 -3.44
N VAL A 164 2.42 -5.46 -2.28
CA VAL A 164 1.99 -6.81 -1.90
C VAL A 164 0.54 -7.02 -2.34
N THR A 165 0.34 -7.57 -3.51
CA THR A 165 -0.94 -8.18 -3.86
C THR A 165 -1.05 -9.49 -3.08
N THR A 166 -1.93 -9.55 -2.09
CA THR A 166 -2.38 -10.84 -1.56
C THR A 166 -3.08 -11.55 -2.71
N GLY A 167 -2.33 -12.40 -3.41
CA GLY A 167 -2.89 -13.28 -4.43
C GLY A 167 -4.01 -14.07 -3.78
N GLY A 168 -5.24 -13.87 -4.26
CA GLY A 168 -6.33 -14.75 -3.96
C GLY A 168 -5.91 -16.15 -4.37
N GLY A 169 -5.54 -16.96 -3.39
CA GLY A 169 -5.26 -18.37 -3.60
C GLY A 169 -6.54 -19.04 -4.06
N THR A 170 -6.68 -19.21 -5.37
CA THR A 170 -7.54 -20.24 -5.93
C THR A 170 -7.00 -21.56 -5.39
N MET A 171 -7.72 -22.17 -4.47
CA MET A 171 -7.49 -23.56 -4.12
C MET A 171 -7.77 -24.41 -5.36
N GLY A 172 -6.76 -24.54 -6.22
CA GLY A 172 -6.66 -25.56 -7.24
C GLY A 172 -6.38 -26.87 -6.53
N GLY A 173 -7.40 -27.73 -6.46
CA GLY A 173 -7.27 -29.09 -5.98
C GLY A 173 -6.18 -29.82 -6.76
N ALA A 174 -5.07 -30.08 -6.15
CA ALA A 174 -4.14 -31.10 -6.59
C ALA A 174 -4.70 -32.44 -6.11
N MET A 175 -5.40 -33.14 -7.00
CA MET A 175 -5.63 -34.56 -6.93
C MET A 175 -4.26 -35.25 -6.80
N MET A 176 -3.95 -35.80 -5.65
CA MET A 176 -2.97 -36.83 -5.51
C MET A 176 -3.59 -38.13 -6.01
N GLN A 177 -3.24 -38.45 -7.23
CA GLN A 177 -3.44 -39.76 -7.80
C GLN A 177 -2.33 -40.69 -7.33
N GLY A 178 -2.73 -41.71 -6.69
CA GLY A 178 -2.28 -43.00 -6.41
C GLY A 178 -0.91 -43.49 -6.88
N GLY A 179 -0.42 -44.38 -6.20
CA GLY A 179 0.67 -45.24 -6.66
C GLY A 179 1.31 -46.03 -5.55
N ASN A 180 0.69 -47.10 -5.25
CA ASN A 180 1.24 -48.45 -5.35
C ASN A 180 2.08 -49.03 -4.19
N MET A 181 1.49 -49.99 -3.55
CA MET A 181 1.95 -51.34 -3.22
C MET A 181 3.44 -51.57 -2.95
N MET A 182 3.69 -52.19 -1.82
CA MET A 182 4.38 -53.50 -1.62
C MET A 182 4.41 -53.75 -0.11
N GLN A 183 3.69 -54.65 0.43
CA GLN A 183 3.77 -56.11 0.53
C GLN A 183 5.14 -56.63 0.97
N GLY A 184 5.15 -57.23 2.11
CA GLY A 184 6.24 -58.01 2.74
C GLY A 184 6.20 -57.82 4.24
N GLY A 185 5.67 -58.64 5.04
CA GLY A 185 5.89 -60.04 5.21
C GLY A 185 6.89 -60.24 6.33
N GLY A 186 6.49 -60.84 7.45
CA GLY A 186 7.48 -61.22 8.45
C GLY A 186 6.90 -61.33 9.86
N MET A 187 6.35 -62.47 10.13
CA MET A 187 6.08 -63.13 11.43
C MET A 187 7.22 -63.01 12.45
N MET A 188 6.89 -63.00 13.70
CA MET A 188 7.25 -63.90 14.82
C MET A 188 7.24 -63.10 16.11
N SER A 189 6.32 -63.38 17.03
CA SER A 189 6.31 -64.42 18.07
C SER A 189 7.48 -64.30 19.05
N THR A 190 7.21 -63.99 20.26
CA THR A 190 7.35 -64.72 21.54
C THR A 190 7.41 -63.75 22.72
N LYS A 191 6.47 -63.90 23.64
CA LYS A 191 6.59 -64.38 25.00
C LYS A 191 7.71 -63.79 25.88
N HIS A 192 7.39 -63.00 26.81
CA HIS A 192 7.34 -63.26 28.24
C HIS A 192 6.63 -62.10 28.96
#